data_83dba24b2931b85ea79c5288bd98cda0
#
_entry.id   83dba24b2931b85ea79c5288bd98cda0
#
_cell.length_a   1.000
_cell.length_b   1.000
_cell.length_c   1.000
_cell.angle_alpha   90.00
_cell.angle_beta   90.00
_cell.angle_gamma   90.00
#
_symmetry.space_group_name_H-M   'P 1'
#
loop_
_entity.id
_entity.type
_entity.pdbx_description
1 polymer ?
#
loop_
_entity_poly.entity_id
_entity_poly.type
_entity_poly.pdbx_seq_one_letter_code
_entity_poly.pdbx_strand_id
1 'polypeptide(L)'
;MTKNTKKLLGLVGALAVLGGAYGTIVLINQHNEEKKAEQSKAEKEANTFYLSQMEEPVSISYTNSYGTFAFSYDTENETWSYDSDEHFPVTQSYLTSISSDLKSFTAERKLEEVQDDLSVYGLDNPSCTITAKGSDDTEVTIQIGSLNSYNSDYYAKVEGSDDIYTIASSYVSDISNDISALQEKESFPTITSTSITDVQLVKDGTTIDMEKEVTQEPATEEETTENASKEAETGSELSEEETTKAVSDSTEEGLTEEESTVEMVDVTHWVFTQDNKTQRVDESDDIHDLLVNMVGLTFNDCADYYADEEEKESYGLTDGATVLTITYQSGEEETTLKLTIGATTEDDAYYYVSMDDSDQVNTVSKESLDAVLDAISGYEM
;
A
#
# COMPACT_ATOMS: atom_id res chain seq x y z
N MET A 1 13.97 63.80 41.32
CA MET A 1 13.95 62.34 41.11
C MET A 1 13.98 61.65 42.45
N THR A 2 12.99 60.92 42.82
CA THR A 2 12.90 60.25 44.13
C THR A 2 13.87 59.06 44.19
N LYS A 3 14.28 58.69 45.42
CA LYS A 3 15.22 57.60 45.67
C LYS A 3 14.78 56.24 45.03
N ASN A 4 13.47 56.05 44.89
CA ASN A 4 12.84 54.88 44.29
C ASN A 4 12.95 54.89 42.73
N THR A 5 12.86 56.04 42.10
CA THR A 5 13.01 56.18 40.64
C THR A 5 14.46 55.86 40.20
N LYS A 6 15.44 56.20 41.00
CA LYS A 6 16.85 55.85 40.73
C LYS A 6 17.13 54.35 40.88
N LYS A 7 16.43 53.67 41.84
CA LYS A 7 16.55 52.22 42.01
C LYS A 7 15.87 51.48 40.85
N LEU A 8 14.72 51.99 40.39
CA LEU A 8 14.01 51.38 39.24
C LEU A 8 14.78 51.50 37.95
N LEU A 9 15.42 52.65 37.68
CA LEU A 9 16.27 52.85 36.53
C LEU A 9 17.52 51.96 36.58
N GLY A 10 18.11 51.73 37.75
CA GLY A 10 19.19 50.80 37.92
C GLY A 10 18.81 49.34 37.64
N LEU A 11 17.61 48.96 38.05
CA LEU A 11 17.10 47.60 37.84
C LEU A 11 16.79 47.32 36.35
N VAL A 12 16.20 48.30 35.63
CA VAL A 12 15.96 48.24 34.18
C VAL A 12 17.30 48.18 33.44
N GLY A 13 18.30 48.95 33.83
CA GLY A 13 19.64 48.90 33.26
C GLY A 13 20.33 47.54 33.43
N ALA A 14 20.19 46.94 34.63
CA ALA A 14 20.73 45.60 34.92
C ALA A 14 20.04 44.51 34.08
N LEU A 15 18.73 44.58 33.89
CA LEU A 15 17.96 43.67 33.06
C LEU A 15 18.33 43.77 31.56
N ALA A 16 18.58 45.01 31.09
CA ALA A 16 18.99 45.22 29.69
C ALA A 16 20.40 44.65 29.45
N VAL A 17 21.34 44.76 30.40
CA VAL A 17 22.67 44.16 30.28
C VAL A 17 22.62 42.65 30.36
N LEU A 18 21.79 42.06 31.21
CA LEU A 18 21.60 40.62 31.33
C LEU A 18 20.91 40.05 30.07
N GLY A 19 19.93 40.75 29.51
CA GLY A 19 19.26 40.38 28.28
C GLY A 19 20.21 40.44 27.07
N GLY A 20 21.05 41.49 27.00
CA GLY A 20 22.08 41.59 25.97
C GLY A 20 23.17 40.51 26.06
N ALA A 21 23.63 40.19 27.31
CA ALA A 21 24.58 39.09 27.51
C ALA A 21 23.98 37.72 27.18
N TYR A 22 22.73 37.47 27.55
CA TYR A 22 22.03 36.23 27.18
C TYR A 22 21.86 36.10 25.67
N GLY A 23 21.44 37.17 24.99
CA GLY A 23 21.30 37.20 23.53
C GLY A 23 22.61 36.91 22.80
N THR A 24 23.74 37.48 23.29
CA THR A 24 25.07 37.19 22.73
C THR A 24 25.51 35.75 22.98
N ILE A 25 25.24 35.17 24.13
CA ILE A 25 25.52 33.76 24.43
C ILE A 25 24.72 32.82 23.51
N VAL A 26 23.43 33.10 23.31
CA VAL A 26 22.59 32.32 22.40
C VAL A 26 23.08 32.36 20.97
N LEU A 27 23.45 33.55 20.47
CA LEU A 27 23.99 33.71 19.12
C LEU A 27 25.35 33.02 18.94
N ILE A 28 26.24 33.08 19.96
CA ILE A 28 27.54 32.39 19.93
C ILE A 28 27.32 30.86 19.96
N ASN A 29 26.38 30.37 20.75
CA ASN A 29 26.09 28.94 20.80
C ASN A 29 25.48 28.43 19.47
N GLN A 30 24.53 29.16 18.89
CA GLN A 30 23.98 28.82 17.57
C GLN A 30 25.07 28.78 16.49
N HIS A 31 25.93 29.80 16.44
CA HIS A 31 27.04 29.85 15.50
C HIS A 31 28.07 28.72 15.72
N ASN A 32 28.33 28.33 16.96
CA ASN A 32 29.21 27.20 17.27
C ASN A 32 28.57 25.85 16.93
N GLU A 33 27.25 25.71 17.10
CA GLU A 33 26.51 24.51 16.68
C GLU A 33 26.47 24.39 15.15
N GLU A 34 26.22 25.48 14.43
CA GLU A 34 26.30 25.54 12.96
C GLU A 34 27.68 25.14 12.45
N LYS A 35 28.75 25.72 13.03
CA LYS A 35 30.14 25.34 12.67
C LYS A 35 30.45 23.88 12.97
N LYS A 36 29.99 23.35 14.10
CA LYS A 36 30.19 21.94 14.42
C LYS A 36 29.39 21.03 13.45
N ALA A 37 28.18 21.43 13.06
CA ALA A 37 27.40 20.73 12.07
C ALA A 37 28.07 20.76 10.68
N GLU A 38 28.58 21.92 10.25
CA GLU A 38 29.34 22.05 9.01
C GLU A 38 30.66 21.24 9.03
N GLN A 39 31.40 21.24 10.13
CA GLN A 39 32.60 20.43 10.28
C GLN A 39 32.30 18.94 10.28
N SER A 40 31.24 18.50 11.01
CA SER A 40 30.82 17.12 11.03
C SER A 40 30.34 16.66 9.64
N LYS A 41 29.67 17.54 8.88
CA LYS A 41 29.24 17.27 7.51
C LYS A 41 30.42 17.14 6.58
N ALA A 42 31.41 18.08 6.66
CA ALA A 42 32.62 18.04 5.87
C ALA A 42 33.51 16.82 6.19
N GLU A 43 33.59 16.41 7.46
CA GLU A 43 34.31 15.20 7.87
C GLU A 43 33.61 13.92 7.38
N LYS A 44 32.26 13.87 7.39
CA LYS A 44 31.53 12.77 6.80
C LYS A 44 31.74 12.70 5.29
N GLU A 45 31.58 13.81 4.59
CA GLU A 45 31.79 13.87 3.13
C GLU A 45 33.24 13.46 2.75
N ALA A 46 34.25 13.89 3.52
CA ALA A 46 35.64 13.52 3.28
C ALA A 46 35.97 12.04 3.53
N ASN A 47 35.15 11.35 4.33
CA ASN A 47 35.28 9.92 4.64
C ASN A 47 34.28 9.04 3.91
N THR A 48 33.41 9.61 3.05
CA THR A 48 32.43 8.85 2.25
C THR A 48 33.10 8.44 0.95
N PHE A 49 33.06 7.15 0.66
CA PHE A 49 33.52 6.57 -0.60
C PHE A 49 32.35 6.38 -1.54
N TYR A 50 32.34 7.11 -2.64
CA TYR A 50 31.31 6.98 -3.67
C TYR A 50 31.75 6.01 -4.75
N LEU A 51 30.94 5.00 -5.05
CA LEU A 51 31.11 4.11 -6.19
C LEU A 51 30.40 4.69 -7.41
N SER A 52 29.32 5.43 -7.19
CA SER A 52 28.62 6.21 -8.21
C SER A 52 28.20 7.57 -7.66
N GLN A 53 28.33 8.57 -8.50
CA GLN A 53 27.71 9.89 -8.36
C GLN A 53 27.29 10.31 -9.78
N MET A 54 25.99 10.22 -10.09
CA MET A 54 25.46 10.61 -11.40
C MET A 54 24.20 11.45 -11.22
N GLU A 55 23.86 12.19 -12.26
CA GLU A 55 22.55 12.81 -12.33
C GLU A 55 21.47 11.74 -12.46
N GLU A 56 20.28 12.07 -12.96
CA GLU A 56 19.18 11.12 -13.11
C GLU A 56 19.63 9.89 -13.92
N PRO A 57 19.67 8.67 -13.36
CA PRO A 57 19.86 7.46 -14.14
C PRO A 57 18.72 7.27 -15.14
N VAL A 58 19.07 7.12 -16.41
CA VAL A 58 18.10 6.90 -17.51
C VAL A 58 18.21 5.52 -18.13
N SER A 59 19.22 4.75 -17.75
CA SER A 59 19.37 3.34 -18.10
C SER A 59 20.04 2.60 -16.96
N ILE A 60 19.50 1.43 -16.63
CA ILE A 60 20.04 0.51 -15.63
C ILE A 60 20.07 -0.87 -16.24
N SER A 61 21.20 -1.54 -16.13
CA SER A 61 21.36 -2.93 -16.52
C SER A 61 22.08 -3.69 -15.43
N TYR A 62 21.60 -4.87 -15.08
CA TYR A 62 22.35 -5.75 -14.18
C TYR A 62 22.40 -7.18 -14.67
N THR A 63 23.48 -7.87 -14.34
CA THR A 63 23.68 -9.29 -14.63
C THR A 63 23.88 -10.04 -13.34
N ASN A 64 23.14 -11.10 -13.12
CA ASN A 64 23.23 -11.98 -11.96
C ASN A 64 23.15 -13.45 -12.38
N SER A 65 22.93 -14.38 -11.44
CA SER A 65 22.82 -15.82 -11.72
C SER A 65 21.62 -16.22 -12.59
N TYR A 66 20.60 -15.36 -12.69
CA TYR A 66 19.38 -15.61 -13.48
C TYR A 66 19.49 -15.08 -14.91
N GLY A 67 20.31 -14.06 -15.15
CA GLY A 67 20.47 -13.48 -16.48
C GLY A 67 20.94 -12.04 -16.47
N THR A 68 20.76 -11.39 -17.61
CA THR A 68 21.00 -9.95 -17.79
C THR A 68 19.68 -9.26 -18.05
N PHE A 69 19.39 -8.25 -17.24
CA PHE A 69 18.17 -7.46 -17.29
C PHE A 69 18.54 -6.00 -17.53
N ALA A 70 17.89 -5.37 -18.50
CA ALA A 70 18.15 -3.98 -18.89
C ALA A 70 16.85 -3.18 -18.90
N PHE A 71 16.92 -1.96 -18.41
CA PHE A 71 15.77 -1.08 -18.24
C PHE A 71 16.10 0.33 -18.72
N SER A 72 15.15 0.96 -19.38
CA SER A 72 15.21 2.33 -19.85
C SER A 72 14.15 3.19 -19.17
N TYR A 73 14.52 4.42 -18.84
CA TYR A 73 13.62 5.40 -18.23
C TYR A 73 13.08 6.37 -19.29
N ASP A 74 11.77 6.42 -19.44
CA ASP A 74 11.08 7.42 -20.24
C ASP A 74 10.90 8.70 -19.38
N THR A 75 11.63 9.74 -19.76
CA THR A 75 11.61 11.03 -19.06
C THR A 75 10.34 11.85 -19.33
N GLU A 76 9.56 11.54 -20.36
CA GLU A 76 8.30 12.23 -20.68
C GLU A 76 7.14 11.67 -19.85
N ASN A 77 7.10 10.34 -19.71
CA ASN A 77 6.07 9.62 -18.96
C ASN A 77 6.47 9.30 -17.51
N GLU A 78 7.73 9.55 -17.14
CA GLU A 78 8.32 9.25 -15.82
C GLU A 78 8.21 7.77 -15.43
N THR A 79 8.41 6.86 -16.41
CA THR A 79 8.26 5.41 -16.25
C THR A 79 9.49 4.64 -16.69
N TRP A 80 9.76 3.53 -15.98
CA TRP A 80 10.75 2.53 -16.37
C TRP A 80 10.09 1.46 -17.24
N SER A 81 10.79 1.00 -18.26
CA SER A 81 10.41 -0.13 -19.10
C SER A 81 11.52 -1.18 -19.14
N TYR A 82 11.14 -2.44 -19.31
CA TYR A 82 12.08 -3.54 -19.53
C TYR A 82 12.43 -3.64 -21.02
N ASP A 83 13.71 -3.51 -21.35
CA ASP A 83 14.16 -3.38 -22.74
C ASP A 83 13.93 -4.64 -23.59
N SER A 84 13.85 -5.82 -22.96
CA SER A 84 13.65 -7.08 -23.65
C SER A 84 12.18 -7.39 -23.93
N ASP A 85 11.26 -6.73 -23.24
CA ASP A 85 9.82 -6.92 -23.39
C ASP A 85 9.07 -5.65 -22.98
N GLU A 86 8.52 -4.92 -23.94
CA GLU A 86 7.82 -3.66 -23.73
C GLU A 86 6.48 -3.81 -22.99
N HIS A 87 5.91 -5.03 -22.97
CA HIS A 87 4.66 -5.33 -22.28
C HIS A 87 4.86 -5.82 -20.84
N PHE A 88 6.12 -6.11 -20.46
CA PHE A 88 6.40 -6.57 -19.11
C PHE A 88 6.07 -5.47 -18.09
N PRO A 89 5.12 -5.71 -17.16
CA PRO A 89 4.69 -4.72 -16.18
C PRO A 89 5.76 -4.57 -15.09
N VAL A 90 6.61 -3.57 -15.24
CA VAL A 90 7.71 -3.32 -14.29
C VAL A 90 7.19 -2.64 -13.04
N THR A 91 7.54 -3.16 -11.86
CA THR A 91 7.30 -2.49 -10.57
C THR A 91 8.12 -1.20 -10.50
N GLN A 92 7.48 -0.05 -10.74
CA GLN A 92 8.12 1.25 -10.86
C GLN A 92 8.89 1.67 -9.60
N SER A 93 8.36 1.41 -8.41
CA SER A 93 8.99 1.74 -7.14
C SER A 93 10.34 1.04 -6.95
N TYR A 94 10.48 -0.16 -7.47
CA TYR A 94 11.70 -0.96 -7.40
C TYR A 94 12.85 -0.32 -8.17
N LEU A 95 12.63 -0.01 -9.46
CA LEU A 95 13.64 0.66 -10.29
C LEU A 95 13.92 2.09 -9.84
N THR A 96 12.91 2.79 -9.31
CA THR A 96 13.09 4.11 -8.71
C THR A 96 14.01 4.05 -7.48
N SER A 97 13.91 3.00 -6.67
CA SER A 97 14.81 2.78 -5.52
C SER A 97 16.26 2.56 -6.00
N ILE A 98 16.47 1.63 -6.93
CA ILE A 98 17.81 1.36 -7.50
C ILE A 98 18.39 2.63 -8.15
N SER A 99 17.58 3.37 -8.91
CA SER A 99 17.96 4.63 -9.53
C SER A 99 18.42 5.66 -8.48
N SER A 100 17.66 5.80 -7.39
CA SER A 100 17.98 6.71 -6.28
C SER A 100 19.30 6.35 -5.60
N ASP A 101 19.57 5.07 -5.40
CA ASP A 101 20.83 4.60 -4.85
C ASP A 101 21.99 4.91 -5.79
N LEU A 102 21.84 4.70 -7.08
CA LEU A 102 22.87 4.96 -8.07
C LEU A 102 23.26 6.44 -8.23
N LYS A 103 22.34 7.38 -7.92
CA LYS A 103 22.66 8.82 -7.86
C LYS A 103 23.76 9.14 -6.86
N SER A 104 23.88 8.35 -5.79
CA SER A 104 24.86 8.57 -4.72
C SER A 104 25.21 7.25 -4.04
N PHE A 105 25.75 6.30 -4.82
CA PHE A 105 26.06 4.97 -4.33
C PHE A 105 27.33 4.99 -3.49
N THR A 106 27.21 4.68 -2.20
CA THR A 106 28.28 4.78 -1.23
C THR A 106 28.78 3.43 -0.75
N ALA A 107 30.06 3.33 -0.47
CA ALA A 107 30.66 2.19 0.20
C ALA A 107 30.70 2.39 1.72
N GLU A 108 30.58 1.29 2.44
CA GLU A 108 30.80 1.25 3.90
C GLU A 108 32.27 1.45 4.24
N ARG A 109 33.15 0.88 3.43
CA ARG A 109 34.60 0.95 3.64
C ARG A 109 35.35 0.70 2.34
N LYS A 110 36.49 1.41 2.19
CA LYS A 110 37.55 1.11 1.24
C LYS A 110 38.57 0.19 1.90
N LEU A 111 39.03 -0.86 1.22
CA LEU A 111 40.10 -1.72 1.71
C LEU A 111 41.48 -1.01 1.60
N GLU A 112 42.24 -0.99 2.69
CA GLU A 112 43.57 -0.37 2.71
C GLU A 112 44.62 -1.31 2.09
N GLU A 113 44.50 -2.61 2.29
CA GLU A 113 45.37 -3.63 1.75
C GLU A 113 44.58 -4.55 0.83
N VAL A 114 44.81 -4.49 -0.45
CA VAL A 114 44.18 -5.30 -1.48
C VAL A 114 45.15 -6.38 -1.93
N GLN A 115 44.65 -7.64 -2.00
CA GLN A 115 45.42 -8.74 -2.56
C GLN A 115 45.29 -8.74 -4.09
N ASP A 116 46.36 -9.12 -4.78
CA ASP A 116 46.38 -9.20 -6.24
C ASP A 116 45.41 -10.26 -6.80
N ASP A 117 45.09 -11.27 -6.01
CA ASP A 117 44.13 -12.32 -6.38
C ASP A 117 42.68 -11.87 -6.06
N LEU A 118 41.95 -11.43 -7.09
CA LEU A 118 40.57 -10.98 -6.97
C LEU A 118 39.60 -12.09 -6.58
N SER A 119 39.99 -13.38 -6.70
CA SER A 119 39.16 -14.52 -6.28
C SER A 119 38.89 -14.52 -4.78
N VAL A 120 39.79 -13.93 -3.98
CA VAL A 120 39.62 -13.75 -2.52
C VAL A 120 38.36 -12.93 -2.20
N TYR A 121 37.99 -12.03 -3.10
CA TYR A 121 36.85 -11.13 -2.96
C TYR A 121 35.64 -11.61 -3.82
N GLY A 122 35.81 -12.67 -4.62
CA GLY A 122 34.81 -13.09 -5.62
C GLY A 122 34.66 -12.12 -6.79
N LEU A 123 35.65 -11.28 -7.03
CA LEU A 123 35.64 -10.25 -8.09
C LEU A 123 36.32 -10.69 -9.38
N ASP A 124 36.91 -11.87 -9.41
CA ASP A 124 37.36 -12.56 -10.64
C ASP A 124 36.16 -13.17 -11.42
N ASN A 125 35.07 -13.47 -10.71
CA ASN A 125 33.77 -13.89 -11.26
C ASN A 125 32.67 -13.27 -10.40
N PRO A 126 32.30 -11.99 -10.62
CA PRO A 126 31.34 -11.26 -9.80
C PRO A 126 29.97 -11.98 -9.73
N SER A 127 29.38 -12.01 -8.52
CA SER A 127 28.03 -12.56 -8.32
C SER A 127 26.94 -11.71 -8.97
N CYS A 128 27.20 -10.41 -9.10
CA CYS A 128 26.38 -9.46 -9.80
C CYS A 128 27.25 -8.34 -10.42
N THR A 129 26.80 -7.80 -11.53
CA THR A 129 27.37 -6.59 -12.14
C THR A 129 26.23 -5.65 -12.47
N ILE A 130 26.31 -4.40 -12.04
CA ILE A 130 25.33 -3.38 -12.38
C ILE A 130 26.00 -2.28 -13.20
N THR A 131 25.39 -1.90 -14.30
CA THR A 131 25.79 -0.77 -15.15
C THR A 131 24.67 0.24 -15.19
N ALA A 132 24.96 1.50 -14.98
CA ALA A 132 23.99 2.58 -15.07
C ALA A 132 24.53 3.71 -15.94
N LYS A 133 23.62 4.38 -16.65
CA LYS A 133 23.90 5.59 -17.40
C LYS A 133 22.99 6.72 -16.94
N GLY A 134 23.59 7.87 -16.62
CA GLY A 134 22.90 9.09 -16.23
C GLY A 134 22.46 9.93 -17.43
N SER A 135 21.57 10.89 -17.18
CA SER A 135 21.11 11.87 -18.17
C SER A 135 22.20 12.81 -18.67
N ASP A 136 23.30 12.91 -17.92
CA ASP A 136 24.51 13.66 -18.25
C ASP A 136 25.55 12.86 -19.04
N ASP A 137 25.18 11.67 -19.55
CA ASP A 137 26.05 10.69 -20.20
C ASP A 137 27.13 10.06 -19.30
N THR A 138 27.10 10.30 -17.99
CA THR A 138 27.93 9.57 -17.03
C THR A 138 27.55 8.10 -17.03
N GLU A 139 28.55 7.22 -17.13
CA GLU A 139 28.33 5.77 -17.07
C GLU A 139 29.20 5.16 -15.96
N VAL A 140 28.63 4.24 -15.22
CA VAL A 140 29.34 3.49 -14.17
C VAL A 140 28.99 2.03 -14.24
N THR A 141 30.00 1.16 -14.09
CA THR A 141 29.83 -0.28 -13.92
C THR A 141 30.42 -0.68 -12.57
N ILE A 142 29.60 -1.32 -11.75
CA ILE A 142 29.99 -1.80 -10.41
C ILE A 142 29.91 -3.32 -10.42
N GLN A 143 31.03 -3.97 -10.14
CA GLN A 143 31.16 -5.41 -9.97
C GLN A 143 30.98 -5.73 -8.49
N ILE A 144 30.15 -6.72 -8.18
CA ILE A 144 29.83 -7.17 -6.83
C ILE A 144 30.29 -8.61 -6.68
N GLY A 145 31.17 -8.83 -5.74
CA GLY A 145 31.81 -10.12 -5.47
C GLY A 145 31.08 -10.95 -4.42
N SER A 146 31.88 -11.57 -3.53
CA SER A 146 31.36 -12.44 -2.48
C SER A 146 30.94 -11.66 -1.22
N LEU A 147 30.06 -12.30 -0.42
CA LEU A 147 29.68 -11.82 0.91
C LEU A 147 30.88 -11.94 1.88
N ASN A 148 31.18 -10.85 2.56
CA ASN A 148 32.12 -10.86 3.69
C ASN A 148 31.40 -11.39 4.94
N SER A 149 31.74 -12.59 5.36
CA SER A 149 31.11 -13.29 6.49
C SER A 149 31.31 -12.62 7.86
N TYR A 150 32.19 -11.61 7.98
CA TYR A 150 32.45 -10.94 9.26
C TYR A 150 31.44 -9.85 9.58
N ASN A 151 30.96 -9.12 8.55
CA ASN A 151 30.09 -7.96 8.73
C ASN A 151 28.82 -8.00 7.85
N SER A 152 28.67 -9.06 7.05
CA SER A 152 27.54 -9.24 6.12
C SER A 152 27.46 -8.19 5.00
N ASP A 153 28.58 -7.53 4.68
CA ASP A 153 28.71 -6.67 3.51
C ASP A 153 29.21 -7.47 2.30
N TYR A 154 29.01 -6.94 1.10
CA TYR A 154 29.59 -7.50 -0.11
C TYR A 154 30.86 -6.75 -0.52
N TYR A 155 31.83 -7.46 -1.10
CA TYR A 155 32.93 -6.80 -1.78
C TYR A 155 32.46 -6.22 -3.10
N ALA A 156 32.90 -5.01 -3.41
CA ALA A 156 32.55 -4.32 -4.64
C ALA A 156 33.74 -3.57 -5.24
N LYS A 157 33.70 -3.40 -6.55
CA LYS A 157 34.71 -2.71 -7.33
C LYS A 157 34.05 -1.94 -8.47
N VAL A 158 34.47 -0.70 -8.70
CA VAL A 158 34.11 0.04 -9.91
C VAL A 158 35.01 -0.42 -11.06
N GLU A 159 34.45 -0.71 -12.22
CA GLU A 159 35.21 -1.10 -13.40
C GLU A 159 36.23 -0.03 -13.76
N GLY A 160 37.45 -0.47 -14.08
CA GLY A 160 38.58 0.43 -14.37
C GLY A 160 39.28 1.02 -13.13
N SER A 161 38.81 0.74 -11.91
CA SER A 161 39.48 1.09 -10.65
C SER A 161 40.21 -0.12 -10.07
N ASP A 162 41.33 0.09 -9.39
CA ASP A 162 42.05 -0.94 -8.62
C ASP A 162 41.53 -1.04 -7.17
N ASP A 163 40.73 -0.08 -6.74
CA ASP A 163 40.21 0.00 -5.39
C ASP A 163 39.11 -1.00 -5.14
N ILE A 164 39.15 -1.69 -4.00
CA ILE A 164 38.11 -2.59 -3.54
C ILE A 164 37.42 -2.00 -2.33
N TYR A 165 36.11 -2.14 -2.29
CA TYR A 165 35.22 -1.61 -1.27
C TYR A 165 34.38 -2.70 -0.63
N THR A 166 33.73 -2.39 0.48
CA THR A 166 32.59 -3.14 0.97
C THR A 166 31.32 -2.29 0.87
N ILE A 167 30.22 -2.90 0.46
CA ILE A 167 28.89 -2.29 0.32
C ILE A 167 27.87 -3.04 1.14
N ALA A 168 26.83 -2.33 1.61
CA ALA A 168 25.76 -2.93 2.37
C ALA A 168 25.00 -3.99 1.56
N SER A 169 24.59 -5.07 2.23
CA SER A 169 23.84 -6.17 1.59
C SER A 169 22.47 -5.74 1.04
N SER A 170 21.90 -4.65 1.56
CA SER A 170 20.63 -4.10 1.05
C SER A 170 20.70 -3.75 -0.44
N TYR A 171 21.81 -3.17 -0.91
CA TYR A 171 21.98 -2.85 -2.33
C TYR A 171 22.03 -4.08 -3.24
N VAL A 172 22.44 -5.22 -2.69
CA VAL A 172 22.63 -6.45 -3.46
C VAL A 172 21.33 -7.26 -3.51
N SER A 173 20.51 -7.19 -2.47
CA SER A 173 19.23 -7.91 -2.40
C SER A 173 18.33 -7.58 -3.59
N ASP A 174 18.29 -6.29 -3.96
CA ASP A 174 17.42 -5.79 -5.01
C ASP A 174 17.80 -6.28 -6.41
N ILE A 175 19.08 -6.43 -6.70
CA ILE A 175 19.59 -6.85 -8.01
C ILE A 175 19.99 -8.32 -8.09
N SER A 176 19.65 -9.12 -7.08
CA SER A 176 19.98 -10.54 -7.00
C SER A 176 18.83 -11.47 -7.42
N ASN A 177 17.68 -10.92 -7.78
CA ASN A 177 16.48 -11.66 -8.09
C ASN A 177 16.33 -11.94 -9.60
N ASP A 178 15.40 -12.85 -9.94
CA ASP A 178 14.92 -13.04 -11.30
C ASP A 178 14.01 -11.88 -11.70
N ILE A 179 13.81 -11.69 -13.00
CA ILE A 179 12.93 -10.66 -13.57
C ILE A 179 11.48 -10.76 -13.03
N SER A 180 11.00 -11.96 -12.75
CA SER A 180 9.67 -12.21 -12.20
C SER A 180 9.43 -11.50 -10.84
N ALA A 181 10.50 -11.22 -10.09
CA ALA A 181 10.39 -10.46 -8.84
C ALA A 181 10.13 -8.97 -9.05
N LEU A 182 10.37 -8.46 -10.26
CA LEU A 182 10.11 -7.09 -10.67
C LEU A 182 8.76 -6.92 -11.36
N GLN A 183 8.03 -8.00 -11.57
CA GLN A 183 6.71 -7.95 -12.17
C GLN A 183 5.71 -7.26 -11.24
N GLU A 184 5.06 -6.24 -11.74
CA GLU A 184 3.90 -5.65 -11.08
C GLU A 184 2.68 -6.55 -11.31
N LYS A 185 2.28 -7.22 -10.22
CA LYS A 185 1.11 -8.09 -10.23
C LYS A 185 -0.11 -7.31 -9.80
N GLU A 186 -1.20 -7.54 -10.49
CA GLU A 186 -2.50 -7.03 -10.03
C GLU A 186 -2.85 -7.59 -8.67
N SER A 187 -3.55 -6.80 -7.90
CA SER A 187 -4.13 -7.21 -6.62
C SER A 187 -5.65 -7.07 -6.66
N PHE A 188 -6.33 -7.98 -6.00
CA PHE A 188 -7.76 -7.82 -5.77
C PHE A 188 -8.01 -6.54 -4.97
N PRO A 189 -8.98 -5.70 -5.36
CA PRO A 189 -9.24 -4.46 -4.63
C PRO A 189 -9.68 -4.75 -3.19
N THR A 190 -9.30 -3.85 -2.28
CA THR A 190 -9.73 -3.95 -0.88
C THR A 190 -11.17 -3.49 -0.75
N ILE A 191 -12.09 -4.43 -0.60
CA ILE A 191 -13.54 -4.22 -0.45
C ILE A 191 -13.93 -4.65 0.97
N THR A 192 -14.85 -3.93 1.61
CA THR A 192 -15.48 -4.38 2.86
C THR A 192 -16.87 -4.90 2.58
N SER A 193 -17.31 -5.93 3.29
CA SER A 193 -18.65 -6.53 3.07
C SER A 193 -19.78 -5.52 3.21
N THR A 194 -19.64 -4.56 4.12
CA THR A 194 -20.63 -3.49 4.35
C THR A 194 -20.67 -2.43 3.25
N SER A 195 -19.59 -2.27 2.48
CA SER A 195 -19.51 -1.29 1.38
C SER A 195 -20.14 -1.77 0.08
N ILE A 196 -20.43 -3.07 -0.05
CA ILE A 196 -21.07 -3.64 -1.25
C ILE A 196 -22.51 -3.12 -1.35
N THR A 197 -22.86 -2.61 -2.53
CA THR A 197 -24.20 -2.07 -2.83
C THR A 197 -24.94 -2.89 -3.86
N ASP A 198 -24.21 -3.52 -4.79
CA ASP A 198 -24.80 -4.34 -5.85
C ASP A 198 -23.84 -5.47 -6.24
N VAL A 199 -24.40 -6.61 -6.60
CA VAL A 199 -23.66 -7.77 -7.15
C VAL A 199 -24.44 -8.32 -8.34
N GLN A 200 -23.79 -8.45 -9.47
CA GLN A 200 -24.35 -9.08 -10.66
C GLN A 200 -23.56 -10.32 -11.05
N LEU A 201 -24.22 -11.42 -11.22
CA LEU A 201 -23.67 -12.66 -11.79
C LEU A 201 -24.31 -12.95 -13.15
N VAL A 202 -23.49 -13.01 -14.20
CA VAL A 202 -23.88 -13.51 -15.53
C VAL A 202 -23.23 -14.86 -15.74
N LYS A 203 -24.04 -15.91 -15.83
CA LYS A 203 -23.59 -17.30 -16.01
C LYS A 203 -24.53 -18.04 -16.95
N ASP A 204 -23.98 -18.70 -17.97
CA ASP A 204 -24.76 -19.51 -18.95
C ASP A 204 -25.92 -18.73 -19.59
N GLY A 205 -25.74 -17.43 -19.83
CA GLY A 205 -26.76 -16.55 -20.41
C GLY A 205 -27.85 -16.11 -19.43
N THR A 206 -27.75 -16.48 -18.17
CA THR A 206 -28.64 -16.04 -17.10
C THR A 206 -27.99 -14.94 -16.30
N THR A 207 -28.72 -13.88 -15.98
CA THR A 207 -28.27 -12.79 -15.11
C THR A 207 -29.02 -12.86 -13.79
N ILE A 208 -28.27 -12.81 -12.70
CA ILE A 208 -28.79 -12.66 -11.34
C ILE A 208 -28.24 -11.33 -10.81
N ASP A 209 -29.14 -10.44 -10.44
CA ASP A 209 -28.78 -9.18 -9.78
C ASP A 209 -29.15 -9.28 -8.29
N MET A 210 -28.27 -8.76 -7.44
CA MET A 210 -28.44 -8.70 -5.99
C MET A 210 -28.15 -7.26 -5.55
N GLU A 211 -29.22 -6.49 -5.27
CA GLU A 211 -29.15 -5.07 -4.92
C GLU A 211 -29.45 -4.84 -3.44
N LYS A 212 -28.66 -4.02 -2.79
CA LYS A 212 -28.86 -3.62 -1.39
C LYS A 212 -29.95 -2.56 -1.27
N GLU A 213 -30.98 -2.85 -0.48
CA GLU A 213 -32.08 -1.93 -0.17
C GLU A 213 -32.09 -1.62 1.34
N VAL A 214 -32.15 -0.35 1.70
CA VAL A 214 -32.33 0.09 3.09
C VAL A 214 -33.72 0.69 3.23
N THR A 215 -34.53 0.14 4.14
CA THR A 215 -35.89 0.63 4.43
C THR A 215 -36.00 1.03 5.89
N GLN A 216 -36.90 1.99 6.16
CA GLN A 216 -37.25 2.33 7.55
C GLN A 216 -38.42 1.47 8.01
N GLU A 217 -38.21 0.68 9.04
CA GLU A 217 -39.20 -0.22 9.62
C GLU A 217 -39.40 0.07 11.11
N PRO A 218 -40.55 -0.27 11.68
CA PRO A 218 -40.79 -0.16 13.11
C PRO A 218 -39.80 -1.03 13.89
N ALA A 219 -39.07 -0.45 14.88
CA ALA A 219 -38.15 -1.21 15.70
C ALA A 219 -38.83 -2.40 16.37
N THR A 220 -38.24 -3.58 16.27
CA THR A 220 -38.68 -4.78 16.99
C THR A 220 -38.21 -4.71 18.46
N GLU A 221 -38.84 -5.46 19.37
CA GLU A 221 -38.47 -5.45 20.79
C GLU A 221 -36.99 -5.90 21.03
N GLU A 222 -36.41 -6.66 20.13
CA GLU A 222 -35.02 -7.11 20.19
C GLU A 222 -34.04 -5.99 19.76
N GLU A 223 -34.36 -5.19 18.74
CA GLU A 223 -33.52 -4.07 18.25
C GLU A 223 -33.49 -2.91 19.24
N THR A 224 -34.57 -2.66 19.97
CA THR A 224 -34.62 -1.62 21.03
C THR A 224 -33.66 -1.94 22.18
N THR A 225 -33.39 -3.21 22.45
CA THR A 225 -32.43 -3.64 23.49
C THR A 225 -30.98 -3.53 23.04
N GLU A 226 -30.67 -3.78 21.77
CA GLU A 226 -29.31 -3.63 21.23
C GLU A 226 -28.89 -2.16 21.12
N ASN A 227 -29.76 -1.27 20.64
CA ASN A 227 -29.49 0.18 20.61
C ASN A 227 -29.30 0.78 21.99
N ALA A 228 -30.09 0.37 22.97
CA ALA A 228 -29.92 0.79 24.36
C ALA A 228 -28.59 0.31 24.97
N SER A 229 -28.05 -0.83 24.51
CA SER A 229 -26.74 -1.35 24.93
C SER A 229 -25.58 -0.61 24.28
N LYS A 230 -25.71 -0.18 23.03
CA LYS A 230 -24.67 0.61 22.32
C LYS A 230 -24.57 2.05 22.82
N GLU A 231 -25.70 2.68 23.18
CA GLU A 231 -25.70 4.01 23.81
C GLU A 231 -25.13 3.98 25.24
N ALA A 232 -25.24 2.87 25.98
CA ALA A 232 -24.69 2.72 27.31
C ALA A 232 -23.15 2.52 27.33
N GLU A 233 -22.55 2.00 26.27
CA GLU A 233 -21.10 1.84 26.18
C GLU A 233 -20.36 3.13 25.76
N THR A 234 -21.03 4.06 25.10
CA THR A 234 -20.44 5.36 24.70
C THR A 234 -20.60 6.48 25.74
N GLY A 235 -21.32 6.27 26.84
CA GLY A 235 -21.70 7.29 27.83
C GLY A 235 -20.96 7.29 29.16
N SER A 236 -19.86 6.55 29.35
CA SER A 236 -19.14 6.46 30.60
C SER A 236 -17.81 7.21 30.61
N GLU A 237 -17.83 8.53 30.76
CA GLU A 237 -16.81 9.25 31.53
C GLU A 237 -17.26 10.68 31.91
N LEU A 238 -17.17 10.91 33.26
CA LEU A 238 -17.14 12.21 33.99
C LEU A 238 -18.48 12.98 34.21
N SER A 239 -19.01 13.13 35.37
CA SER A 239 -18.48 13.65 36.64
C SER A 239 -19.57 13.66 37.70
N GLU A 240 -19.18 13.36 38.96
CA GLU A 240 -19.94 13.59 40.17
C GLU A 240 -20.06 15.10 40.50
N GLU A 241 -21.23 15.57 40.88
CA GLU A 241 -21.46 16.38 42.09
C GLU A 241 -22.95 16.72 42.31
N GLU A 242 -23.43 16.21 43.42
CA GLU A 242 -24.44 16.70 44.39
C GLU A 242 -25.35 17.92 44.02
N THR A 243 -26.64 17.95 44.24
CA THR A 243 -27.35 17.98 45.53
C THR A 243 -28.85 18.26 45.34
N THR A 244 -29.62 17.52 46.14
CA THR A 244 -30.84 17.87 46.90
C THR A 244 -32.08 18.54 46.29
N LYS A 245 -33.18 17.78 46.45
CA LYS A 245 -34.51 18.11 47.02
C LYS A 245 -35.28 19.32 46.52
N ALA A 246 -36.49 19.06 46.01
CA ALA A 246 -37.71 19.48 46.70
C ALA A 246 -38.97 18.81 46.07
N VAL A 247 -39.78 18.25 46.95
CA VAL A 247 -41.14 17.74 46.74
C VAL A 247 -42.09 18.92 46.62
N SER A 248 -43.04 18.90 45.66
CA SER A 248 -44.39 19.40 45.88
C SER A 248 -45.37 18.80 44.87
N ASP A 249 -46.33 18.19 45.47
CA ASP A 249 -47.62 17.67 45.06
C ASP A 249 -48.46 18.70 44.27
N SER A 250 -49.08 18.28 43.18
CA SER A 250 -50.44 18.63 42.82
C SER A 250 -50.95 17.81 41.61
N THR A 251 -51.96 17.01 41.91
CA THR A 251 -52.93 16.34 41.04
C THR A 251 -53.53 17.27 40.00
N GLU A 252 -53.53 16.84 38.72
CA GLU A 252 -54.66 17.07 37.80
C GLU A 252 -54.65 16.00 36.69
N GLU A 253 -55.79 15.27 36.63
CA GLU A 253 -56.08 14.31 35.59
C GLU A 253 -56.22 15.02 34.23
N GLY A 254 -55.35 14.69 33.28
CA GLY A 254 -55.48 14.99 31.88
C GLY A 254 -55.19 13.70 31.08
N LEU A 255 -56.22 13.10 30.51
CA LEU A 255 -56.13 12.07 29.50
C LEU A 255 -55.39 12.69 28.30
N THR A 256 -54.09 12.47 28.19
CA THR A 256 -53.34 12.62 26.97
C THR A 256 -53.27 11.24 26.34
N GLU A 257 -53.84 11.12 25.14
CA GLU A 257 -53.53 10.03 24.23
C GLU A 257 -51.98 10.05 24.06
N GLU A 258 -51.30 9.03 24.60
CA GLU A 258 -49.91 8.74 24.24
C GLU A 258 -49.95 8.31 22.77
N GLU A 259 -49.67 9.23 21.86
CA GLU A 259 -49.13 8.85 20.55
C GLU A 259 -47.86 8.08 20.87
N SER A 260 -47.91 6.74 20.84
CA SER A 260 -46.73 5.92 20.85
C SER A 260 -45.99 6.26 19.55
N THR A 261 -44.96 7.10 19.62
CA THR A 261 -44.04 7.29 18.52
C THR A 261 -43.31 5.97 18.36
N VAL A 262 -43.71 5.20 17.37
CA VAL A 262 -43.01 3.98 16.96
C VAL A 262 -41.66 4.43 16.46
N GLU A 263 -40.60 4.00 17.14
CA GLU A 263 -39.23 4.23 16.72
C GLU A 263 -38.98 3.50 15.41
N MET A 264 -38.53 4.21 14.39
CA MET A 264 -38.21 3.63 13.07
C MET A 264 -36.70 3.39 13.02
N VAL A 265 -36.29 2.21 12.59
CA VAL A 265 -34.91 1.81 12.41
C VAL A 265 -34.66 1.50 10.94
N ASP A 266 -33.44 1.77 10.50
CA ASP A 266 -33.00 1.39 9.16
C ASP A 266 -32.72 -0.12 9.13
N VAL A 267 -33.46 -0.84 8.28
CA VAL A 267 -33.28 -2.28 8.07
C VAL A 267 -32.75 -2.52 6.68
N THR A 268 -31.66 -3.30 6.60
CA THR A 268 -31.02 -3.68 5.36
C THR A 268 -31.65 -4.96 4.80
N HIS A 269 -31.95 -4.95 3.51
CA HIS A 269 -32.43 -6.09 2.76
C HIS A 269 -31.60 -6.24 1.49
N TRP A 270 -31.65 -7.41 0.89
CA TRP A 270 -31.07 -7.67 -0.42
C TRP A 270 -32.19 -8.13 -1.38
N VAL A 271 -32.24 -7.50 -2.54
CA VAL A 271 -33.27 -7.80 -3.57
C VAL A 271 -32.57 -8.58 -4.68
N PHE A 272 -32.88 -9.86 -4.76
CA PHE A 272 -32.42 -10.71 -5.87
C PHE A 272 -33.39 -10.58 -7.04
N THR A 273 -32.86 -10.41 -8.24
CA THR A 273 -33.66 -10.33 -9.47
C THR A 273 -33.09 -11.29 -10.52
N GLN A 274 -33.96 -12.18 -11.04
CA GLN A 274 -33.63 -13.10 -12.13
C GLN A 274 -34.86 -13.27 -13.02
N ASP A 275 -34.72 -13.20 -14.36
CA ASP A 275 -35.83 -13.43 -15.31
C ASP A 275 -37.13 -12.61 -15.03
N ASN A 276 -36.96 -11.35 -14.61
CA ASN A 276 -38.05 -10.44 -14.19
C ASN A 276 -38.83 -10.90 -12.94
N LYS A 277 -38.33 -11.84 -12.17
CA LYS A 277 -38.81 -12.15 -10.83
C LYS A 277 -37.90 -11.54 -9.81
N THR A 278 -38.45 -11.10 -8.71
CA THR A 278 -37.70 -10.50 -7.60
C THR A 278 -38.03 -11.21 -6.30
N GLN A 279 -37.01 -11.40 -5.48
CA GLN A 279 -37.13 -11.90 -4.12
C GLN A 279 -36.34 -10.97 -3.18
N ARG A 280 -37.05 -10.48 -2.16
CA ARG A 280 -36.41 -9.73 -1.08
C ARG A 280 -35.99 -10.70 0.01
N VAL A 281 -34.77 -10.59 0.45
CA VAL A 281 -34.15 -11.41 1.50
C VAL A 281 -33.64 -10.48 2.58
N ASP A 282 -33.99 -10.74 3.82
CA ASP A 282 -33.49 -9.98 4.95
C ASP A 282 -32.00 -10.29 5.17
N GLU A 283 -31.27 -9.34 5.71
CA GLU A 283 -29.86 -9.58 6.09
C GLU A 283 -29.82 -10.75 7.08
N SER A 284 -29.08 -11.79 6.71
CA SER A 284 -28.99 -13.06 7.44
C SER A 284 -27.54 -13.52 7.48
N ASP A 285 -27.25 -14.54 8.30
CA ASP A 285 -25.93 -15.15 8.37
C ASP A 285 -25.47 -15.63 6.97
N ASP A 286 -26.36 -16.18 6.16
CA ASP A 286 -26.05 -16.67 4.80
C ASP A 286 -25.65 -15.52 3.86
N ILE A 287 -26.36 -14.38 3.92
CA ILE A 287 -26.00 -13.18 3.16
C ILE A 287 -24.68 -12.61 3.66
N HIS A 288 -24.50 -12.53 4.97
CA HIS A 288 -23.27 -12.06 5.57
C HIS A 288 -22.08 -12.94 5.12
N ASP A 289 -22.20 -14.25 5.19
CA ASP A 289 -21.16 -15.20 4.78
C ASP A 289 -20.85 -15.07 3.28
N LEU A 290 -21.88 -14.89 2.42
CA LEU A 290 -21.67 -14.63 0.99
C LEU A 290 -20.83 -13.37 0.76
N LEU A 291 -21.19 -12.25 1.41
CA LEU A 291 -20.47 -10.99 1.28
C LEU A 291 -19.03 -11.11 1.82
N VAL A 292 -18.83 -11.80 2.93
CA VAL A 292 -17.50 -12.08 3.50
C VAL A 292 -16.67 -12.94 2.55
N ASN A 293 -17.23 -13.97 1.95
CA ASN A 293 -16.55 -14.81 0.96
C ASN A 293 -16.15 -14.00 -0.28
N MET A 294 -16.99 -13.07 -0.76
CA MET A 294 -16.67 -12.20 -1.89
C MET A 294 -15.47 -11.31 -1.59
N VAL A 295 -15.44 -10.63 -0.43
CA VAL A 295 -14.32 -9.77 -0.06
C VAL A 295 -13.06 -10.55 0.33
N GLY A 296 -13.18 -11.83 0.57
CA GLY A 296 -12.09 -12.77 0.81
C GLY A 296 -11.43 -13.31 -0.47
N LEU A 297 -11.97 -13.02 -1.65
CA LEU A 297 -11.35 -13.42 -2.92
C LEU A 297 -10.00 -12.72 -3.09
N THR A 298 -9.01 -13.46 -3.55
CA THR A 298 -7.67 -12.96 -3.83
C THR A 298 -7.10 -13.65 -5.06
N PHE A 299 -6.22 -12.97 -5.79
CA PHE A 299 -5.43 -13.63 -6.80
C PHE A 299 -4.38 -14.53 -6.14
N ASN A 300 -4.23 -15.74 -6.67
CA ASN A 300 -3.20 -16.68 -6.24
C ASN A 300 -1.88 -16.41 -6.96
N ASP A 301 -1.94 -16.29 -8.29
CA ASP A 301 -0.78 -16.00 -9.13
C ASP A 301 -1.22 -15.31 -10.43
N CYS A 302 -0.28 -14.65 -11.11
CA CYS A 302 -0.44 -14.14 -12.47
C CYS A 302 -0.04 -15.26 -13.45
N ALA A 303 -1.02 -15.76 -14.20
CA ALA A 303 -0.79 -16.79 -15.22
C ALA A 303 -0.20 -16.20 -16.49
N ASP A 304 -0.62 -14.99 -16.86
CA ASP A 304 -0.11 -14.23 -17.99
C ASP A 304 -0.19 -12.74 -17.65
N TYR A 305 0.90 -12.01 -17.85
CA TYR A 305 0.94 -10.59 -17.54
C TYR A 305 0.49 -9.70 -18.70
N TYR A 306 0.38 -10.27 -19.92
CA TYR A 306 -0.06 -9.58 -21.12
C TYR A 306 -0.63 -10.57 -22.11
N ALA A 307 -1.90 -10.90 -21.95
CA ALA A 307 -2.61 -11.82 -22.84
C ALA A 307 -3.36 -11.02 -23.91
N ASP A 308 -3.10 -11.33 -25.18
CA ASP A 308 -3.93 -10.84 -26.27
C ASP A 308 -5.29 -11.56 -26.33
N GLU A 309 -6.17 -11.15 -27.24
CA GLU A 309 -7.52 -11.73 -27.38
C GLU A 309 -7.50 -13.23 -27.66
N GLU A 310 -6.53 -13.74 -28.47
CA GLU A 310 -6.40 -15.17 -28.79
C GLU A 310 -5.91 -15.95 -27.56
N GLU A 311 -5.01 -15.38 -26.79
CA GLU A 311 -4.50 -15.94 -25.55
C GLU A 311 -5.59 -15.95 -24.47
N LYS A 312 -6.35 -14.86 -24.31
CA LYS A 312 -7.52 -14.80 -23.42
C LYS A 312 -8.56 -15.87 -23.75
N GLU A 313 -8.84 -16.12 -25.06
CA GLU A 313 -9.70 -17.22 -25.47
C GLU A 313 -9.16 -18.59 -25.01
N SER A 314 -7.85 -18.81 -25.02
CA SER A 314 -7.25 -20.07 -24.58
C SER A 314 -7.43 -20.33 -23.08
N TYR A 315 -7.54 -19.28 -22.29
CA TYR A 315 -7.87 -19.33 -20.85
C TYR A 315 -9.39 -19.45 -20.60
N GLY A 316 -10.22 -19.46 -21.64
CA GLY A 316 -11.69 -19.50 -21.53
C GLY A 316 -12.31 -18.15 -21.23
N LEU A 317 -11.57 -17.06 -21.32
CA LEU A 317 -12.01 -15.69 -21.12
C LEU A 317 -12.67 -15.16 -22.41
N THR A 318 -13.87 -15.64 -22.70
CA THR A 318 -14.61 -15.33 -23.94
C THR A 318 -15.88 -14.53 -23.63
N ASP A 319 -16.55 -14.01 -24.66
CA ASP A 319 -17.84 -13.30 -24.53
C ASP A 319 -18.93 -14.11 -23.79
N GLY A 320 -18.81 -15.44 -23.78
CA GLY A 320 -19.73 -16.35 -23.08
C GLY A 320 -19.26 -16.78 -21.70
N ALA A 321 -18.14 -16.28 -21.22
CA ALA A 321 -17.58 -16.61 -19.91
C ALA A 321 -18.52 -16.13 -18.78
N THR A 322 -18.36 -16.74 -17.60
CA THR A 322 -19.03 -16.26 -16.39
C THR A 322 -18.46 -14.92 -15.97
N VAL A 323 -19.32 -13.95 -15.66
CA VAL A 323 -18.92 -12.62 -15.22
C VAL A 323 -19.53 -12.34 -13.84
N LEU A 324 -18.68 -12.01 -12.88
CA LEU A 324 -19.06 -11.50 -11.56
C LEU A 324 -18.73 -10.01 -11.49
N THR A 325 -19.74 -9.20 -11.24
CA THR A 325 -19.60 -7.75 -11.05
C THR A 325 -19.97 -7.42 -9.61
N ILE A 326 -19.10 -6.66 -8.92
CA ILE A 326 -19.32 -6.22 -7.54
C ILE A 326 -19.22 -4.69 -7.54
N THR A 327 -20.32 -4.02 -7.19
CA THR A 327 -20.35 -2.57 -7.00
C THR A 327 -20.27 -2.24 -5.52
N TYR A 328 -19.40 -1.31 -5.15
CA TYR A 328 -19.14 -0.98 -3.75
C TYR A 328 -18.78 0.49 -3.58
N GLN A 329 -18.98 1.00 -2.37
CA GLN A 329 -18.59 2.37 -2.00
C GLN A 329 -17.12 2.40 -1.58
N SER A 330 -16.31 3.25 -2.23
CA SER A 330 -14.93 3.54 -1.88
C SER A 330 -14.83 5.02 -1.48
N GLY A 331 -15.01 5.30 -0.19
CA GLY A 331 -15.18 6.66 0.31
C GLY A 331 -16.50 7.28 -0.16
N GLU A 332 -16.44 8.37 -0.91
CA GLU A 332 -17.63 9.04 -1.48
C GLU A 332 -17.95 8.60 -2.92
N GLU A 333 -17.12 7.73 -3.50
CA GLU A 333 -17.25 7.26 -4.88
C GLU A 333 -17.79 5.83 -4.92
N GLU A 334 -18.67 5.56 -5.90
CA GLU A 334 -19.10 4.20 -6.24
C GLU A 334 -18.13 3.62 -7.25
N THR A 335 -17.63 2.43 -6.97
CA THR A 335 -16.64 1.72 -7.78
C THR A 335 -17.14 0.34 -8.12
N THR A 336 -16.79 -0.15 -9.30
CA THR A 336 -17.19 -1.47 -9.80
C THR A 336 -15.96 -2.32 -10.06
N LEU A 337 -15.93 -3.53 -9.49
CA LEU A 337 -15.05 -4.61 -9.87
C LEU A 337 -15.79 -5.55 -10.79
N LYS A 338 -15.30 -5.76 -11.99
CA LYS A 338 -15.81 -6.77 -12.91
C LYS A 338 -14.75 -7.84 -13.12
N LEU A 339 -15.10 -9.08 -12.84
CA LEU A 339 -14.27 -10.25 -12.94
C LEU A 339 -14.83 -11.20 -14.00
N THR A 340 -14.12 -11.39 -15.09
CA THR A 340 -14.41 -12.43 -16.09
C THR A 340 -13.75 -13.73 -15.66
N ILE A 341 -14.52 -14.82 -15.60
CA ILE A 341 -14.11 -16.12 -15.09
C ILE A 341 -14.06 -17.11 -16.26
N GLY A 342 -12.87 -17.59 -16.52
CA GLY A 342 -12.60 -18.52 -17.64
C GLY A 342 -12.59 -19.99 -17.23
N ALA A 343 -11.72 -20.77 -17.87
CA ALA A 343 -11.56 -22.20 -17.60
C ALA A 343 -10.84 -22.45 -16.28
N THR A 344 -10.89 -23.69 -15.79
CA THR A 344 -10.06 -24.15 -14.69
C THR A 344 -8.63 -24.47 -15.15
N THR A 345 -7.67 -24.38 -14.23
CA THR A 345 -6.32 -24.86 -14.44
C THR A 345 -6.28 -26.38 -14.65
N GLU A 346 -5.17 -26.92 -15.19
CA GLU A 346 -5.04 -28.36 -15.48
C GLU A 346 -5.23 -29.27 -14.25
N ASP A 347 -4.87 -28.79 -13.06
CA ASP A 347 -5.03 -29.48 -11.78
C ASP A 347 -6.43 -29.30 -11.15
N ASP A 348 -7.32 -28.55 -11.80
CA ASP A 348 -8.67 -28.19 -11.34
C ASP A 348 -8.71 -27.47 -9.98
N ALA A 349 -7.60 -26.81 -9.60
CA ALA A 349 -7.50 -26.12 -8.31
C ALA A 349 -7.88 -24.63 -8.38
N TYR A 350 -7.76 -24.01 -9.56
CA TYR A 350 -7.97 -22.58 -9.76
C TYR A 350 -8.80 -22.32 -11.01
N TYR A 351 -9.44 -21.16 -11.08
CA TYR A 351 -9.97 -20.56 -12.29
C TYR A 351 -8.99 -19.54 -12.83
N TYR A 352 -8.86 -19.45 -14.17
CA TYR A 352 -8.30 -18.29 -14.81
C TYR A 352 -9.31 -17.15 -14.77
N VAL A 353 -8.87 -15.97 -14.40
CA VAL A 353 -9.72 -14.79 -14.28
C VAL A 353 -9.01 -13.55 -14.83
N SER A 354 -9.78 -12.59 -15.33
CA SER A 354 -9.27 -11.28 -15.73
C SER A 354 -10.20 -10.20 -15.18
N MET A 355 -9.63 -9.10 -14.69
CA MET A 355 -10.39 -7.89 -14.37
C MET A 355 -10.74 -7.13 -15.65
N ASP A 356 -11.81 -6.32 -15.59
CA ASP A 356 -12.19 -5.46 -16.73
C ASP A 356 -11.05 -4.49 -17.06
N ASP A 357 -10.85 -4.24 -18.36
CA ASP A 357 -9.78 -3.39 -18.89
C ASP A 357 -8.33 -3.86 -18.57
N SER A 358 -8.14 -5.11 -18.13
CA SER A 358 -6.83 -5.69 -17.87
C SER A 358 -6.37 -6.63 -18.98
N ASP A 359 -5.07 -6.57 -19.30
CA ASP A 359 -4.40 -7.55 -20.12
C ASP A 359 -3.80 -8.69 -19.29
N GLN A 360 -3.85 -8.61 -17.95
CA GLN A 360 -3.37 -9.69 -17.09
C GLN A 360 -4.43 -10.78 -16.92
N VAL A 361 -3.97 -12.02 -16.96
CA VAL A 361 -4.74 -13.20 -16.59
C VAL A 361 -4.20 -13.72 -15.26
N ASN A 362 -5.05 -13.72 -14.26
CA ASN A 362 -4.73 -14.17 -12.92
C ASN A 362 -5.42 -15.49 -12.60
N THR A 363 -5.06 -16.12 -11.49
CA THR A 363 -5.73 -17.31 -10.98
C THR A 363 -6.39 -17.03 -9.64
N VAL A 364 -7.60 -17.57 -9.44
CA VAL A 364 -8.35 -17.52 -8.17
C VAL A 364 -8.70 -18.92 -7.72
N SER A 365 -8.64 -19.19 -6.42
CA SER A 365 -9.02 -20.49 -5.86
C SER A 365 -10.40 -20.92 -6.33
N LYS A 366 -10.48 -22.11 -6.92
CA LYS A 366 -11.75 -22.68 -7.39
C LYS A 366 -12.72 -22.88 -6.24
N GLU A 367 -12.25 -23.39 -5.11
CA GLU A 367 -13.09 -23.61 -3.92
C GLU A 367 -13.71 -22.30 -3.41
N SER A 368 -12.91 -21.22 -3.33
CA SER A 368 -13.37 -19.93 -2.85
C SER A 368 -14.37 -19.28 -3.82
N LEU A 369 -14.07 -19.38 -5.13
CA LEU A 369 -14.92 -18.75 -6.14
C LEU A 369 -16.21 -19.54 -6.33
N ASP A 370 -16.18 -20.89 -6.36
CA ASP A 370 -17.38 -21.73 -6.40
C ASP A 370 -18.32 -21.44 -5.22
N ALA A 371 -17.76 -21.24 -4.00
CA ALA A 371 -18.57 -20.89 -2.83
C ALA A 371 -19.37 -19.60 -3.05
N VAL A 372 -18.79 -18.59 -3.69
CA VAL A 372 -19.46 -17.33 -4.03
C VAL A 372 -20.52 -17.55 -5.13
N LEU A 373 -20.13 -18.19 -6.23
CA LEU A 373 -20.99 -18.40 -7.39
C LEU A 373 -22.20 -19.27 -7.06
N ASP A 374 -22.00 -20.34 -6.28
CA ASP A 374 -23.06 -21.26 -5.85
C ASP A 374 -24.01 -20.58 -4.85
N ALA A 375 -23.48 -19.75 -3.93
CA ALA A 375 -24.33 -19.00 -3.01
C ALA A 375 -25.24 -18.01 -3.74
N ILE A 376 -24.73 -17.26 -4.73
CA ILE A 376 -25.56 -16.35 -5.54
C ILE A 376 -26.61 -17.16 -6.33
N SER A 377 -26.17 -18.26 -6.98
CA SER A 377 -27.06 -19.10 -7.83
C SER A 377 -28.06 -19.89 -7.02
N GLY A 378 -27.86 -20.12 -5.74
CA GLY A 378 -28.71 -20.89 -4.85
C GLY A 378 -29.99 -20.17 -4.42
N TYR A 379 -30.10 -18.87 -4.64
CA TYR A 379 -31.34 -18.12 -4.44
C TYR A 379 -32.27 -18.37 -5.64
N GLU A 380 -32.90 -19.57 -5.66
CA GLU A 380 -33.89 -19.95 -6.69
C GLU A 380 -35.16 -19.11 -6.56
N MET A 381 -35.60 -18.47 -7.68
CA MET A 381 -36.79 -17.63 -7.77
C MET A 381 -38.00 -18.35 -8.37
#